data_d331b089ddfd5bce0682e665e484a14e
#
_entry.id   d331b089ddfd5bce0682e665e484a14e
#
_cell.length_a   1.000
_cell.length_b   1.000
_cell.length_c   1.000
_cell.angle_alpha   90.00
_cell.angle_beta   90.00
_cell.angle_gamma   90.00
#
_symmetry.space_group_name_H-M   'P 1'
#
loop_
_entity.id
_entity.type
_entity.pdbx_description
1 polymer ?
#
loop_
_entity_poly.entity_id
_entity_poly.type
_entity_poly.pdbx_seq_one_letter_code
_entity_poly.pdbx_strand_id
1 'polypeptide(L)'
;MVCAQYGKNFRPINLVQAAFDSRPLPDEALCAVLWEYKDRGQKGYDLTEKFFNLFRSEFNDFSIEGPERAGADILLHKILPDYPNESRPVDFIIKDNSGKVCAIGLARYDGDRGGAQEDDRTGGYANCAKEILAYSKSKHQNLKIIFINDGPGLLLGSMWDDYAKLEDISIENIKVVTLRMVKERINANWLSSK
;
A
#
# COMPACT_ATOMS: atom_id res chain seq x y z
N MET A 1 31.32 8.16 3.09
CA MET A 1 31.42 8.99 1.87
C MET A 1 30.62 10.29 2.00
N VAL A 2 29.31 10.29 2.30
CA VAL A 2 28.49 11.51 2.47
C VAL A 2 29.04 12.46 3.56
N CYS A 3 29.39 11.95 4.74
CA CYS A 3 29.96 12.79 5.81
C CYS A 3 31.32 13.43 5.45
N ALA A 4 32.14 12.76 4.67
CA ALA A 4 33.41 13.32 4.23
C ALA A 4 33.23 14.45 3.20
N GLN A 5 32.22 14.34 2.35
CA GLN A 5 31.95 15.29 1.28
C GLN A 5 31.09 16.48 1.73
N TYR A 6 30.09 16.23 2.57
CA TYR A 6 29.08 17.22 2.96
C TYR A 6 29.04 17.51 4.46
N GLY A 7 29.88 16.85 5.28
CA GLY A 7 29.83 16.94 6.74
C GLY A 7 29.95 18.36 7.28
N LYS A 8 30.66 19.25 6.57
CA LYS A 8 30.75 20.68 6.92
C LYS A 8 29.42 21.44 6.83
N ASN A 9 28.45 20.91 6.11
CA ASN A 9 27.10 21.49 5.92
C ASN A 9 26.11 21.04 7.00
N PHE A 10 26.48 20.08 7.83
CA PHE A 10 25.67 19.59 8.92
C PHE A 10 26.14 20.20 10.26
N ARG A 11 25.25 20.12 11.25
CA ARG A 11 25.61 20.53 12.61
C ARG A 11 26.83 19.73 13.09
N PRO A 12 27.85 20.36 13.65
CA PRO A 12 29.04 19.67 14.18
C PRO A 12 28.63 18.56 15.18
N ILE A 13 29.30 17.41 15.06
CA ILE A 13 28.93 16.20 15.84
C ILE A 13 29.00 16.44 17.35
N ASN A 14 29.96 17.27 17.82
CA ASN A 14 30.11 17.64 19.21
C ASN A 14 28.89 18.42 19.74
N LEU A 15 28.25 19.26 18.91
CA LEU A 15 27.02 19.96 19.28
C LEU A 15 25.83 19.04 19.29
N VAL A 16 25.78 18.05 18.39
CA VAL A 16 24.76 17.01 18.41
C VAL A 16 24.90 16.16 19.66
N GLN A 17 26.14 15.72 19.98
CA GLN A 17 26.41 14.93 21.17
C GLN A 17 26.05 15.70 22.44
N ALA A 18 26.49 16.95 22.59
CA ALA A 18 26.14 17.80 23.74
C ALA A 18 24.61 17.98 23.90
N ALA A 19 23.88 18.10 22.81
CA ALA A 19 22.41 18.17 22.85
C ALA A 19 21.77 16.87 23.32
N PHE A 20 22.33 15.72 22.95
CA PHE A 20 21.89 14.42 23.46
C PHE A 20 22.24 14.24 24.94
N ASP A 21 23.46 14.55 25.34
CA ASP A 21 23.96 14.38 26.71
C ASP A 21 23.23 15.32 27.70
N SER A 22 22.73 16.47 27.24
CA SER A 22 21.96 17.40 28.06
C SER A 22 20.52 16.98 28.30
N ARG A 23 20.03 15.96 27.59
CA ARG A 23 18.66 15.44 27.78
C ARG A 23 18.69 14.36 28.85
N PRO A 24 17.75 14.37 29.79
CA PRO A 24 17.46 13.14 30.54
C PRO A 24 17.12 12.06 29.52
N LEU A 25 17.28 10.80 29.88
CA LEU A 25 16.93 9.61 29.09
C LEU A 25 15.73 9.90 28.17
N PRO A 26 15.65 9.31 26.97
CA PRO A 26 14.61 9.62 26.03
C PRO A 26 13.27 9.62 26.72
N ASP A 27 12.56 10.74 26.65
CA ASP A 27 11.23 10.85 27.25
C ASP A 27 10.25 9.87 26.56
N GLU A 28 9.13 9.63 27.19
CA GLU A 28 8.12 8.68 26.68
C GLU A 28 7.68 9.04 25.27
N ALA A 29 7.59 10.33 24.94
CA ALA A 29 7.21 10.78 23.60
C ALA A 29 8.27 10.40 22.54
N LEU A 30 9.55 10.58 22.84
CA LEU A 30 10.63 10.16 21.96
C LEU A 30 10.69 8.63 21.83
N CYS A 31 10.50 7.91 22.92
CA CYS A 31 10.42 6.45 22.91
C CYS A 31 9.27 5.96 22.04
N ALA A 32 8.10 6.57 22.11
CA ALA A 32 6.96 6.23 21.27
C ALA A 32 7.25 6.46 19.78
N VAL A 33 7.88 7.58 19.41
CA VAL A 33 8.28 7.88 18.03
C VAL A 33 9.31 6.88 17.52
N LEU A 34 10.33 6.56 18.32
CA LEU A 34 11.36 5.58 17.96
C LEU A 34 10.78 4.18 17.79
N TRP A 35 9.85 3.80 18.68
CA TRP A 35 9.15 2.52 18.60
C TRP A 35 8.30 2.41 17.34
N GLU A 36 7.52 3.43 17.03
CA GLU A 36 6.72 3.49 15.81
C GLU A 36 7.60 3.39 14.56
N TYR A 37 8.75 4.08 14.56
CA TYR A 37 9.69 4.05 13.44
C TYR A 37 10.33 2.68 13.24
N LYS A 38 10.67 1.99 14.33
CA LYS A 38 11.28 0.66 14.31
C LYS A 38 10.35 -0.40 13.69
N ASP A 39 9.06 -0.34 14.02
CA ASP A 39 8.09 -1.36 13.65
C ASP A 39 7.30 -1.02 12.37
N ARG A 40 7.58 0.12 11.72
CA ARG A 40 6.82 0.61 10.59
C ARG A 40 6.74 -0.40 9.42
N GLY A 41 7.87 -0.99 9.05
CA GLY A 41 7.91 -2.04 8.03
C GLY A 41 7.15 -3.30 8.45
N GLN A 42 7.27 -3.68 9.73
CA GLN A 42 6.58 -4.84 10.28
C GLN A 42 5.06 -4.68 10.24
N LYS A 43 4.53 -3.49 10.56
CA LYS A 43 3.08 -3.23 10.51
C LYS A 43 2.51 -3.35 9.08
N GLY A 44 3.28 -2.98 8.06
CA GLY A 44 2.91 -3.21 6.67
C GLY A 44 2.78 -4.70 6.35
N TYR A 45 3.73 -5.51 6.78
CA TYR A 45 3.68 -6.96 6.62
C TYR A 45 2.51 -7.57 7.40
N ASP A 46 2.28 -7.13 8.63
CA ASP A 46 1.17 -7.60 9.45
C ASP A 46 -0.19 -7.27 8.82
N LEU A 47 -0.32 -6.12 8.16
CA LEU A 47 -1.52 -5.76 7.42
C LEU A 47 -1.77 -6.73 6.26
N THR A 48 -0.75 -6.96 5.44
CA THR A 48 -0.85 -7.84 4.27
C THR A 48 -1.16 -9.27 4.69
N GLU A 49 -0.47 -9.81 5.69
CA GLU A 49 -0.72 -11.15 6.24
C GLU A 49 -2.15 -11.29 6.77
N LYS A 50 -2.64 -10.33 7.56
CA LYS A 50 -4.02 -10.33 8.08
C LYS A 50 -5.03 -10.27 6.96
N PHE A 51 -4.79 -9.45 5.94
CA PHE A 51 -5.67 -9.37 4.78
C PHE A 51 -5.72 -10.70 4.01
N PHE A 52 -4.57 -11.32 3.75
CA PHE A 52 -4.53 -12.61 3.04
C PHE A 52 -5.27 -13.70 3.81
N ASN A 53 -5.07 -13.78 5.13
CA ASN A 53 -5.78 -14.73 5.97
C ASN A 53 -7.29 -14.49 5.98
N LEU A 54 -7.71 -13.22 6.10
CA LEU A 54 -9.12 -12.83 6.02
C LEU A 54 -9.70 -13.19 4.65
N PHE A 55 -9.00 -12.85 3.56
CA PHE A 55 -9.46 -13.12 2.21
C PHE A 55 -9.67 -14.62 1.97
N ARG A 56 -8.69 -15.45 2.34
CA ARG A 56 -8.77 -16.90 2.21
C ARG A 56 -9.91 -17.53 3.02
N SER A 57 -10.23 -16.94 4.18
CA SER A 57 -11.34 -17.44 5.01
C SER A 57 -12.72 -17.08 4.47
N GLU A 58 -12.84 -15.95 3.73
CA GLU A 58 -14.13 -15.43 3.27
C GLU A 58 -14.43 -15.78 1.79
N PHE A 59 -13.40 -16.00 0.97
CA PHE A 59 -13.53 -16.11 -0.49
C PHE A 59 -12.94 -17.42 -1.02
N ASN A 60 -13.59 -18.55 -0.72
CA ASN A 60 -13.11 -19.90 -1.09
C ASN A 60 -13.05 -20.17 -2.61
N ASP A 61 -13.79 -19.38 -3.40
CA ASP A 61 -13.81 -19.50 -4.87
C ASP A 61 -12.73 -18.67 -5.56
N PHE A 62 -11.84 -18.07 -4.79
CA PHE A 62 -10.77 -17.24 -5.29
C PHE A 62 -9.44 -17.58 -4.61
N SER A 63 -8.35 -17.40 -5.33
CA SER A 63 -7.02 -17.47 -4.75
C SER A 63 -6.38 -16.09 -4.72
N ILE A 64 -5.61 -15.81 -3.67
CA ILE A 64 -4.81 -14.61 -3.52
C ILE A 64 -3.33 -14.97 -3.54
N GLU A 65 -2.55 -14.25 -4.34
CA GLU A 65 -1.11 -14.44 -4.51
C GLU A 65 -0.37 -13.12 -4.30
N GLY A 66 0.77 -13.17 -3.66
CA GLY A 66 1.65 -12.02 -3.38
C GLY A 66 2.56 -12.29 -2.20
N PRO A 67 3.51 -11.40 -1.93
CA PRO A 67 4.36 -11.52 -0.74
C PRO A 67 3.52 -11.20 0.51
N GLU A 68 3.32 -12.21 1.36
CA GLU A 68 2.62 -12.01 2.65
C GLU A 68 3.45 -11.18 3.62
N ARG A 69 4.78 -11.27 3.48
CA ARG A 69 5.79 -10.52 4.25
C ARG A 69 6.84 -9.97 3.29
N ALA A 70 8.09 -9.86 3.74
CA ALA A 70 9.19 -9.45 2.88
C ALA A 70 9.32 -10.35 1.67
N GLY A 71 9.27 -9.79 0.47
CA GLY A 71 9.37 -10.52 -0.78
C GLY A 71 9.43 -9.56 -1.97
N ALA A 72 9.62 -10.12 -3.15
CA ALA A 72 9.59 -9.33 -4.37
C ALA A 72 8.14 -9.05 -4.77
N ASP A 73 7.87 -7.80 -5.13
CA ASP A 73 6.59 -7.40 -5.69
C ASP A 73 6.26 -8.16 -6.97
N ILE A 74 4.97 -8.31 -7.22
CA ILE A 74 4.48 -8.89 -8.45
C ILE A 74 4.59 -7.87 -9.58
N LEU A 75 5.30 -8.19 -10.65
CA LEU A 75 5.35 -7.34 -11.85
C LEU A 75 4.21 -7.71 -12.79
N LEU A 76 3.34 -6.75 -13.13
CA LEU A 76 2.14 -7.02 -13.91
C LEU A 76 2.42 -7.61 -15.30
N HIS A 77 3.49 -7.20 -15.98
CA HIS A 77 3.86 -7.77 -17.27
C HIS A 77 4.14 -9.28 -17.26
N LYS A 78 4.52 -9.83 -16.10
CA LYS A 78 4.77 -11.28 -15.94
C LYS A 78 3.48 -12.10 -15.80
N ILE A 79 2.37 -11.43 -15.50
CA ILE A 79 1.10 -12.08 -15.16
C ILE A 79 0.03 -11.76 -16.20
N LEU A 80 0.04 -10.54 -16.72
CA LEU A 80 -0.90 -10.05 -17.70
C LEU A 80 -0.21 -9.99 -19.06
N PRO A 81 -0.65 -10.80 -20.06
CA PRO A 81 -0.05 -10.82 -21.38
C PRO A 81 -0.11 -9.44 -22.05
N ASP A 82 1.03 -9.01 -22.61
CA ASP A 82 1.18 -7.72 -23.31
C ASP A 82 0.86 -6.49 -22.43
N TYR A 83 1.08 -6.61 -21.11
CA TYR A 83 0.95 -5.44 -20.24
C TYR A 83 2.01 -4.39 -20.58
N PRO A 84 1.64 -3.13 -20.84
CA PRO A 84 2.53 -2.16 -21.48
C PRO A 84 3.70 -1.69 -20.59
N ASN A 85 3.56 -1.79 -19.27
CA ASN A 85 4.56 -1.31 -18.34
C ASN A 85 5.30 -2.48 -17.67
N GLU A 86 6.50 -2.76 -18.15
CA GLU A 86 7.33 -3.88 -17.67
C GLU A 86 7.75 -3.75 -16.21
N SER A 87 7.75 -2.55 -15.66
CA SER A 87 8.21 -2.25 -14.31
C SER A 87 7.08 -2.01 -13.29
N ARG A 88 5.80 -2.19 -13.66
CA ARG A 88 4.67 -1.91 -12.76
C ARG A 88 4.59 -2.97 -11.65
N PRO A 89 4.96 -2.63 -10.40
CA PRO A 89 4.81 -3.53 -9.28
C PRO A 89 3.41 -3.42 -8.68
N VAL A 90 2.93 -4.52 -8.11
CA VAL A 90 1.73 -4.59 -7.28
C VAL A 90 1.96 -5.54 -6.11
N ASP A 91 1.22 -5.37 -5.01
CA ASP A 91 1.44 -6.15 -3.79
C ASP A 91 0.77 -7.52 -3.86
N PHE A 92 -0.39 -7.62 -4.54
CA PHE A 92 -1.08 -8.89 -4.68
C PHE A 92 -1.99 -8.93 -5.92
N ILE A 93 -2.35 -10.15 -6.29
CA ILE A 93 -3.37 -10.43 -7.30
C ILE A 93 -4.37 -11.43 -6.76
N ILE A 94 -5.59 -11.38 -7.30
CA ILE A 94 -6.65 -12.34 -7.01
C ILE A 94 -7.01 -13.03 -8.32
N LYS A 95 -7.10 -14.36 -8.26
CA LYS A 95 -7.52 -15.21 -9.38
C LYS A 95 -8.81 -15.93 -9.05
N ASP A 96 -9.61 -16.13 -10.06
CA ASP A 96 -10.79 -17.00 -9.99
C ASP A 96 -10.41 -18.50 -10.04
N ASN A 97 -11.40 -19.39 -9.92
CA ASN A 97 -11.21 -20.84 -9.99
C ASN A 97 -10.65 -21.34 -11.34
N SER A 98 -10.71 -20.52 -12.39
CA SER A 98 -10.09 -20.86 -13.68
C SER A 98 -8.61 -20.46 -13.74
N GLY A 99 -8.09 -19.82 -12.70
CA GLY A 99 -6.73 -19.26 -12.65
C GLY A 99 -6.57 -17.89 -13.35
N LYS A 100 -7.68 -17.30 -13.80
CA LYS A 100 -7.68 -15.99 -14.43
C LYS A 100 -7.60 -14.88 -13.39
N VAL A 101 -6.73 -13.90 -13.60
CA VAL A 101 -6.65 -12.71 -12.73
C VAL A 101 -7.95 -11.92 -12.86
N CYS A 102 -8.62 -11.71 -11.74
CA CYS A 102 -9.85 -10.93 -11.63
C CYS A 102 -9.65 -9.62 -10.85
N ALA A 103 -8.68 -9.58 -9.93
CA ALA A 103 -8.36 -8.35 -9.23
C ALA A 103 -6.85 -8.17 -9.01
N ILE A 104 -6.45 -6.92 -8.86
CA ILE A 104 -5.09 -6.48 -8.60
C ILE A 104 -5.13 -5.58 -7.37
N GLY A 105 -4.16 -5.72 -6.47
CA GLY A 105 -4.19 -4.95 -5.24
C GLY A 105 -2.88 -4.34 -4.82
N LEU A 106 -3.01 -3.22 -4.12
CA LEU A 106 -1.93 -2.53 -3.42
C LEU A 106 -2.30 -2.42 -1.94
N ALA A 107 -1.33 -2.65 -1.07
CA ALA A 107 -1.51 -2.66 0.38
C ALA A 107 -0.56 -1.66 1.03
N ARG A 108 -1.08 -0.87 1.97
CA ARG A 108 -0.28 0.12 2.67
C ARG A 108 -0.74 0.31 4.10
N TYR A 109 0.23 0.39 5.00
CA TYR A 109 0.02 0.84 6.37
C TYR A 109 0.54 2.27 6.54
N ASP A 110 -0.34 3.19 6.92
CA ASP A 110 -0.02 4.59 7.19
C ASP A 110 0.03 4.82 8.71
N GLY A 111 1.24 4.85 9.27
CA GLY A 111 1.47 5.03 10.71
C GLY A 111 1.37 6.49 11.16
N ASP A 112 1.61 7.42 10.25
CA ASP A 112 1.62 8.85 10.48
C ASP A 112 1.14 9.63 9.26
N ARG A 113 0.98 10.93 9.38
CA ARG A 113 0.67 11.81 8.26
C ARG A 113 1.88 11.92 7.33
N GLY A 114 1.69 11.59 6.06
CA GLY A 114 2.75 11.56 5.05
C GLY A 114 3.30 12.92 4.60
N GLY A 115 2.69 14.03 4.98
CA GLY A 115 3.06 15.38 4.49
C GLY A 115 3.04 15.48 2.97
N ALA A 116 3.98 16.21 2.35
CA ALA A 116 4.08 16.37 0.89
C ALA A 116 4.23 15.03 0.10
N GLN A 117 4.62 13.96 0.76
CA GLN A 117 4.67 12.63 0.15
C GLN A 117 3.28 11.98 -0.02
N GLU A 118 2.24 12.52 0.59
CA GLU A 118 0.87 12.04 0.49
C GLU A 118 0.31 12.29 -0.92
N ASP A 119 0.47 13.51 -1.44
CA ASP A 119 0.03 13.88 -2.78
C ASP A 119 0.72 13.05 -3.87
N ASP A 120 2.02 12.80 -3.72
CA ASP A 120 2.79 11.96 -4.64
C ASP A 120 2.30 10.51 -4.65
N ARG A 121 1.81 10.02 -3.51
CA ARG A 121 1.36 8.62 -3.35
C ARG A 121 -0.03 8.38 -3.93
N THR A 122 -0.98 9.24 -3.61
CA THR A 122 -2.34 9.17 -4.19
C THR A 122 -2.30 9.40 -5.69
N GLY A 123 -1.43 10.30 -6.17
CA GLY A 123 -1.10 10.47 -7.58
C GLY A 123 -0.54 9.20 -8.22
N GLY A 124 0.39 8.53 -7.54
CA GLY A 124 0.95 7.25 -7.97
C GLY A 124 -0.11 6.14 -8.07
N TYR A 125 -1.00 6.04 -7.09
CA TYR A 125 -2.12 5.09 -7.10
C TYR A 125 -3.14 5.40 -8.20
N ALA A 126 -3.48 6.67 -8.39
CA ALA A 126 -4.38 7.10 -9.46
C ALA A 126 -3.82 6.76 -10.85
N ASN A 127 -2.52 6.97 -11.06
CA ASN A 127 -1.86 6.61 -12.31
C ASN A 127 -1.84 5.09 -12.52
N CYS A 128 -1.55 4.32 -11.48
CA CYS A 128 -1.59 2.86 -11.51
C CYS A 128 -3.00 2.35 -11.86
N ALA A 129 -4.03 2.89 -11.22
CA ALA A 129 -5.42 2.53 -11.48
C ALA A 129 -5.81 2.80 -12.94
N LYS A 130 -5.51 4.00 -13.45
CA LYS A 130 -5.80 4.37 -14.84
C LYS A 130 -5.09 3.47 -15.85
N GLU A 131 -3.83 3.11 -15.58
CA GLU A 131 -3.05 2.20 -16.42
C GLU A 131 -3.67 0.80 -16.49
N ILE A 132 -4.04 0.24 -15.31
CA ILE A 132 -4.68 -1.09 -15.20
C ILE A 132 -6.05 -1.07 -15.92
N LEU A 133 -6.86 -0.04 -15.72
CA LEU A 133 -8.18 0.07 -16.34
C LEU A 133 -8.08 0.23 -17.85
N ALA A 134 -7.10 0.98 -18.36
CA ALA A 134 -6.86 1.11 -19.80
C ALA A 134 -6.47 -0.23 -20.43
N TYR A 135 -5.57 -0.98 -19.76
CA TYR A 135 -5.22 -2.33 -20.18
C TYR A 135 -6.44 -3.26 -20.16
N SER A 136 -7.20 -3.27 -19.04
CA SER A 136 -8.41 -4.07 -18.87
C SER A 136 -9.41 -3.86 -20.01
N LYS A 137 -9.65 -2.59 -20.36
CA LYS A 137 -10.51 -2.19 -21.49
C LYS A 137 -9.97 -2.69 -22.83
N SER A 138 -8.66 -2.56 -23.07
CA SER A 138 -8.03 -2.98 -24.33
C SER A 138 -8.10 -4.49 -24.55
N LYS A 139 -8.14 -5.27 -23.48
CA LYS A 139 -8.23 -6.74 -23.51
C LYS A 139 -9.66 -7.27 -23.31
N HIS A 140 -10.67 -6.40 -23.30
CA HIS A 140 -12.06 -6.76 -23.01
C HIS A 140 -12.21 -7.57 -21.71
N GLN A 141 -11.44 -7.19 -20.69
CA GLN A 141 -11.48 -7.76 -19.37
C GLN A 141 -12.16 -6.78 -18.40
N ASN A 142 -12.58 -7.26 -17.25
CA ASN A 142 -13.11 -6.42 -16.17
C ASN A 142 -12.27 -6.61 -14.90
N LEU A 143 -11.02 -6.15 -14.94
CA LEU A 143 -10.13 -6.22 -13.79
C LEU A 143 -10.61 -5.29 -12.68
N LYS A 144 -10.66 -5.82 -11.46
CA LYS A 144 -10.93 -5.06 -10.25
C LYS A 144 -9.61 -4.57 -9.64
N ILE A 145 -9.68 -3.45 -8.94
CA ILE A 145 -8.52 -2.86 -8.25
C ILE A 145 -8.89 -2.66 -6.78
N ILE A 146 -8.06 -3.15 -5.89
CA ILE A 146 -8.25 -3.06 -4.45
C ILE A 146 -7.07 -2.28 -3.85
N PHE A 147 -7.37 -1.17 -3.20
CA PHE A 147 -6.42 -0.45 -2.37
C PHE A 147 -6.72 -0.76 -0.91
N ILE A 148 -5.82 -1.48 -0.24
CA ILE A 148 -5.91 -1.73 1.20
C ILE A 148 -5.03 -0.74 1.91
N ASN A 149 -5.65 0.22 2.54
CA ASN A 149 -4.96 1.21 3.34
C ASN A 149 -5.45 1.11 4.79
N ASP A 150 -4.53 0.99 5.72
CA ASP A 150 -4.87 0.92 7.14
C ASP A 150 -3.84 1.71 7.96
N GLY A 151 -4.15 1.95 9.21
CA GLY A 151 -3.28 2.64 10.13
C GLY A 151 -3.84 3.96 10.65
N PRO A 152 -3.30 4.48 11.78
CA PRO A 152 -3.78 5.70 12.40
C PRO A 152 -3.55 6.96 11.56
N GLY A 153 -2.59 6.92 10.63
CA GLY A 153 -2.33 8.02 9.71
C GLY A 153 -3.53 8.41 8.86
N LEU A 154 -4.41 7.45 8.55
CA LEU A 154 -5.63 7.69 7.78
C LEU A 154 -6.62 8.67 8.45
N LEU A 155 -6.49 8.86 9.77
CA LEU A 155 -7.33 9.81 10.54
C LEU A 155 -6.75 11.23 10.53
N LEU A 156 -5.59 11.43 9.93
CA LEU A 156 -4.89 12.71 9.95
C LEU A 156 -5.14 13.49 8.67
N GLY A 157 -5.61 14.72 8.82
CA GLY A 157 -5.89 15.62 7.68
C GLY A 157 -6.94 15.06 6.73
N SER A 158 -6.66 15.12 5.43
CA SER A 158 -7.52 14.64 4.35
C SER A 158 -7.15 13.24 3.84
N MET A 159 -6.23 12.53 4.50
CA MET A 159 -5.62 11.32 3.96
C MET A 159 -6.65 10.25 3.54
N TRP A 160 -7.65 9.97 4.39
CA TRP A 160 -8.71 9.05 4.02
C TRP A 160 -9.54 9.54 2.82
N ASP A 161 -9.90 10.82 2.81
CA ASP A 161 -10.70 11.40 1.72
C ASP A 161 -9.96 11.35 0.39
N ASP A 162 -8.64 11.56 0.42
CA ASP A 162 -7.80 11.52 -0.79
C ASP A 162 -7.64 10.09 -1.32
N TYR A 163 -7.53 9.08 -0.45
CA TYR A 163 -7.62 7.69 -0.87
C TYR A 163 -9.02 7.32 -1.39
N ALA A 164 -10.07 7.74 -0.71
CA ALA A 164 -11.44 7.44 -1.11
C ALA A 164 -11.78 7.96 -2.51
N LYS A 165 -11.24 9.11 -2.91
CA LYS A 165 -11.38 9.68 -4.27
C LYS A 165 -10.82 8.79 -5.38
N LEU A 166 -9.96 7.82 -5.07
CA LEU A 166 -9.51 6.86 -6.09
C LEU A 166 -10.67 6.05 -6.67
N GLU A 167 -11.73 5.82 -5.90
CA GLU A 167 -12.94 5.14 -6.39
C GLU A 167 -13.68 5.94 -7.46
N ASP A 168 -13.55 7.28 -7.47
CA ASP A 168 -14.18 8.15 -8.46
C ASP A 168 -13.63 7.88 -9.89
N ILE A 169 -12.44 7.29 -10.00
CA ILE A 169 -11.86 6.89 -11.28
C ILE A 169 -12.71 5.80 -11.95
N SER A 170 -13.23 4.86 -11.16
CA SER A 170 -14.16 3.83 -11.60
C SER A 170 -14.84 3.16 -10.40
N ILE A 171 -16.03 3.62 -10.05
CA ILE A 171 -16.81 3.15 -8.90
C ILE A 171 -17.08 1.62 -8.97
N GLU A 172 -17.23 1.11 -10.19
CA GLU A 172 -17.51 -0.32 -10.42
C GLU A 172 -16.29 -1.20 -10.25
N ASN A 173 -15.09 -0.67 -10.53
CA ASN A 173 -13.88 -1.47 -10.60
C ASN A 173 -12.87 -1.19 -9.47
N ILE A 174 -12.99 -0.11 -8.76
CA ILE A 174 -12.05 0.27 -7.70
C ILE A 174 -12.72 0.22 -6.34
N LYS A 175 -12.05 -0.38 -5.37
CA LYS A 175 -12.41 -0.33 -3.94
C LYS A 175 -11.21 0.10 -3.12
N VAL A 176 -11.43 1.10 -2.28
CA VAL A 176 -10.50 1.52 -1.22
C VAL A 176 -11.05 1.04 0.11
N VAL A 177 -10.30 0.23 0.80
CA VAL A 177 -10.77 -0.42 2.03
C VAL A 177 -9.71 -0.40 3.12
N THR A 178 -10.15 -0.28 4.37
CA THR A 178 -9.38 -0.74 5.52
C THR A 178 -9.62 -2.24 5.73
N LEU A 179 -8.80 -2.88 6.54
CA LEU A 179 -8.99 -4.31 6.87
C LEU A 179 -10.40 -4.61 7.41
N ARG A 180 -11.00 -3.69 8.18
CA ARG A 180 -12.35 -3.84 8.73
C ARG A 180 -13.45 -3.74 7.68
N MET A 181 -13.22 -3.01 6.60
CA MET A 181 -14.22 -2.79 5.54
C MET A 181 -14.25 -3.91 4.51
N VAL A 182 -13.27 -4.83 4.51
CA VAL A 182 -13.14 -5.87 3.49
C VAL A 182 -14.43 -6.67 3.33
N LYS A 183 -15.00 -7.18 4.42
CA LYS A 183 -16.20 -8.02 4.38
C LYS A 183 -17.45 -7.30 3.86
N GLU A 184 -17.55 -6.00 4.09
CA GLU A 184 -18.70 -5.20 3.68
C GLU A 184 -18.59 -4.74 2.22
N ARG A 185 -17.38 -4.44 1.77
CA ARG A 185 -17.15 -3.75 0.50
C ARG A 185 -16.66 -4.65 -0.62
N ILE A 186 -15.99 -5.76 -0.29
CA ILE A 186 -15.54 -6.77 -1.24
C ILE A 186 -16.44 -8.00 -1.10
N ASN A 187 -16.98 -8.47 -2.21
CA ASN A 187 -17.77 -9.69 -2.25
C ASN A 187 -17.55 -10.47 -3.56
N ALA A 188 -17.91 -11.74 -3.55
CA ALA A 188 -17.72 -12.64 -4.69
C ALA A 188 -18.40 -12.14 -5.97
N ASN A 189 -19.58 -11.52 -5.87
CA ASN A 189 -20.30 -10.99 -7.02
C ASN A 189 -19.51 -9.83 -7.66
N TRP A 190 -18.94 -8.94 -6.86
CA TRP A 190 -18.14 -7.84 -7.35
C TRP A 190 -16.85 -8.33 -8.03
N LEU A 191 -16.18 -9.33 -7.43
CA LEU A 191 -14.98 -9.93 -8.01
C LEU A 191 -15.26 -10.65 -9.33
N SER A 192 -16.45 -11.26 -9.48
CA SER A 192 -16.86 -12.03 -10.67
C SER A 192 -17.62 -11.19 -11.68
N SER A 193 -18.02 -9.95 -11.39
CA SER A 193 -18.81 -9.14 -12.31
C SER A 193 -18.03 -8.88 -13.61
N LYS A 194 -18.73 -9.08 -14.72
CA LYS A 194 -18.21 -8.90 -16.09
C LYS A 194 -18.38 -7.46 -16.56
#